data_7ddd8b2286fbb3cdf9b6a4a5da65b85f
#
_entry.id   7ddd8b2286fbb3cdf9b6a4a5da65b85f
#
_cell.length_a   1.000
_cell.length_b   1.000
_cell.length_c   1.000
_cell.angle_alpha   90.00
_cell.angle_beta   90.00
_cell.angle_gamma   90.00
#
_symmetry.space_group_name_H-M   'P 1'
#
loop_
_entity.id
_entity.type
_entity.pdbx_description
1 polymer ?
#
loop_
_entity_poly.entity_id
_entity_poly.type
_entity_poly.pdbx_seq_one_letter_code
_entity_poly.pdbx_strand_id
1 'polypeptide(L)'
;MTPADLHQALAPLTAQLSGRPLDDALDTWLNTQAGPGTATYAAIESACRAGVAEGWLCNREGGGIKYGRIFKPAADLHGFSVDVVDMVDIAGPHHSHPQGEIDLVMPMDGGALFDGRPAGWVVYGPGSAHRPTVSQGRALVLYLLPAGEIVFTR
;
A
#
# COMPACT_ATOMS: atom_id res chain seq x y z
N MET A 1 -1.99 13.98 13.55
CA MET A 1 -1.31 13.74 12.27
C MET A 1 -2.19 14.18 11.10
N THR A 2 -1.57 14.58 10.01
CA THR A 2 -2.24 15.08 8.82
C THR A 2 -1.77 14.30 7.58
N PRO A 3 -2.43 14.44 6.42
CA PRO A 3 -1.92 13.87 5.19
C PRO A 3 -0.47 14.25 4.89
N ALA A 4 -0.02 15.44 5.29
CA ALA A 4 1.36 15.87 5.12
C ALA A 4 2.37 14.96 5.85
N ASP A 5 2.00 14.42 7.00
CA ASP A 5 2.85 13.50 7.76
C ASP A 5 3.08 12.20 6.98
N LEU A 6 2.03 11.67 6.35
CA LEU A 6 2.15 10.50 5.49
C LEU A 6 3.00 10.82 4.25
N HIS A 7 2.78 11.96 3.62
CA HIS A 7 3.54 12.41 2.47
C HIS A 7 5.04 12.51 2.81
N GLN A 8 5.37 13.12 3.94
CA GLN A 8 6.76 13.26 4.41
C GLN A 8 7.43 11.91 4.68
N ALA A 9 6.67 10.93 5.16
CA ALA A 9 7.20 9.59 5.38
C ALA A 9 7.47 8.85 4.05
N LEU A 10 6.65 9.11 3.02
CA LEU A 10 6.74 8.42 1.72
C LEU A 10 7.73 9.06 0.75
N ALA A 11 7.90 10.39 0.77
CA ALA A 11 8.68 11.10 -0.24
C ALA A 11 10.13 10.60 -0.37
N PRO A 12 10.90 10.40 0.73
CA PRO A 12 12.25 9.85 0.61
C PRO A 12 12.27 8.44 0.03
N LEU A 13 11.26 7.63 0.37
CA LEU A 13 11.16 6.25 -0.11
C LEU A 13 10.85 6.21 -1.61
N THR A 14 9.87 6.99 -2.08
CA THR A 14 9.55 7.03 -3.52
C THR A 14 10.70 7.57 -4.34
N ALA A 15 11.52 8.47 -3.78
CA ALA A 15 12.73 8.92 -4.43
C ALA A 15 13.71 7.76 -4.70
N GLN A 16 13.84 6.84 -3.75
CA GLN A 16 14.68 5.67 -3.89
C GLN A 16 14.08 4.61 -4.81
N LEU A 17 12.75 4.57 -4.94
CA LEU A 17 12.05 3.64 -5.83
C LEU A 17 12.04 4.10 -7.28
N SER A 18 12.22 5.40 -7.52
CA SER A 18 12.12 5.98 -8.86
C SER A 18 13.08 5.32 -9.84
N GLY A 19 12.56 4.85 -10.96
CA GLY A 19 13.34 4.20 -12.00
C GLY A 19 13.79 2.76 -11.71
N ARG A 20 13.43 2.20 -10.57
CA ARG A 20 13.80 0.82 -10.25
C ARG A 20 12.78 -0.17 -10.83
N PRO A 21 13.24 -1.33 -11.33
CA PRO A 21 12.31 -2.37 -11.77
C PRO A 21 11.49 -2.91 -10.58
N LEU A 22 10.22 -3.21 -10.82
CA LEU A 22 9.35 -3.85 -9.84
C LEU A 22 9.50 -5.37 -9.97
N ASP A 23 10.34 -5.95 -9.14
CA ASP A 23 10.74 -7.35 -9.18
C ASP A 23 11.01 -7.91 -7.76
N ASP A 24 11.42 -9.16 -7.68
CA ASP A 24 11.73 -9.82 -6.41
C ASP A 24 12.90 -9.18 -5.68
N ALA A 25 13.87 -8.64 -6.39
CA ALA A 25 15.01 -7.94 -5.78
C ALA A 25 14.53 -6.68 -5.06
N LEU A 26 13.58 -5.95 -5.64
CA LEU A 26 12.99 -4.78 -5.00
C LEU A 26 12.17 -5.16 -3.76
N ASP A 27 11.42 -6.27 -3.82
CA ASP A 27 10.68 -6.81 -2.68
C ASP A 27 11.63 -7.06 -1.49
N THR A 28 12.72 -7.74 -1.74
CA THR A 28 13.74 -8.01 -0.72
C THR A 28 14.36 -6.72 -0.19
N TRP A 29 14.73 -5.80 -1.06
CA TRP A 29 15.33 -4.52 -0.68
C TRP A 29 14.39 -3.70 0.21
N LEU A 30 13.12 -3.58 -0.17
CA LEU A 30 12.12 -2.85 0.61
C LEU A 30 11.92 -3.45 2.00
N ASN A 31 11.82 -4.77 2.10
CA ASN A 31 11.63 -5.42 3.39
C ASN A 31 12.87 -5.31 4.28
N THR A 32 14.05 -5.20 3.69
CA THR A 32 15.30 -4.98 4.44
C THR A 32 15.43 -3.52 4.89
N GLN A 33 15.19 -2.56 4.00
CA GLN A 33 15.47 -1.14 4.23
C GLN A 33 14.30 -0.39 4.88
N ALA A 34 13.07 -0.83 4.67
CA ALA A 34 11.87 -0.12 5.10
C ALA A 34 10.80 -1.06 5.68
N GLY A 35 11.17 -2.30 6.01
CA GLY A 35 10.27 -3.29 6.58
C GLY A 35 9.97 -3.08 8.06
N PRO A 36 9.16 -3.97 8.66
CA PRO A 36 8.84 -3.91 10.08
C PRO A 36 10.11 -3.82 10.94
N GLY A 37 10.07 -2.95 11.94
CA GLY A 37 11.24 -2.68 12.80
C GLY A 37 12.07 -1.49 12.35
N THR A 38 11.85 -0.94 11.16
CA THR A 38 12.53 0.27 10.69
C THR A 38 11.73 1.53 11.04
N ALA A 39 12.43 2.66 11.11
CA ALA A 39 11.79 3.96 11.34
C ALA A 39 10.83 4.34 10.21
N THR A 40 11.17 3.99 8.97
CA THR A 40 10.32 4.25 7.80
C THR A 40 8.98 3.52 7.90
N TYR A 41 9.00 2.22 8.20
CA TYR A 41 7.78 1.44 8.39
C TYR A 41 6.94 2.03 9.52
N ALA A 42 7.57 2.32 10.67
CA ALA A 42 6.86 2.86 11.84
C ALA A 42 6.19 4.20 11.53
N ALA A 43 6.86 5.08 10.79
CA ALA A 43 6.31 6.38 10.42
C ALA A 43 5.09 6.25 9.48
N ILE A 44 5.17 5.38 8.49
CA ILE A 44 4.07 5.14 7.55
C ILE A 44 2.89 4.50 8.30
N GLU A 45 3.15 3.48 9.11
CA GLU A 45 2.11 2.80 9.88
C GLU A 45 1.39 3.77 10.83
N SER A 46 2.13 4.58 11.56
CA SER A 46 1.55 5.56 12.49
C SER A 46 0.66 6.56 11.76
N ALA A 47 1.11 7.08 10.62
CA ALA A 47 0.33 8.02 9.84
C ALA A 47 -0.94 7.36 9.27
N CYS A 48 -0.85 6.13 8.79
CA CYS A 48 -2.00 5.41 8.25
C CYS A 48 -3.03 5.09 9.34
N ARG A 49 -2.59 4.63 10.51
CA ARG A 49 -3.50 4.38 11.65
C ARG A 49 -4.21 5.66 12.07
N ALA A 50 -3.47 6.75 12.19
CA ALA A 50 -4.05 8.05 12.55
C ALA A 50 -5.03 8.54 11.48
N GLY A 51 -4.68 8.40 10.20
CA GLY A 51 -5.53 8.82 9.09
C GLY A 51 -6.86 8.10 9.03
N VAL A 52 -6.87 6.81 9.31
CA VAL A 52 -8.11 6.03 9.38
C VAL A 52 -8.95 6.48 10.58
N ALA A 53 -8.33 6.65 11.75
CA ALA A 53 -9.04 7.09 12.97
C ALA A 53 -9.61 8.50 12.84
N GLU A 54 -8.89 9.38 12.17
CA GLU A 54 -9.27 10.79 11.98
C GLU A 54 -10.15 11.02 10.75
N GLY A 55 -10.31 10.01 9.89
CA GLY A 55 -11.25 10.04 8.76
C GLY A 55 -10.69 10.66 7.47
N TRP A 56 -9.38 10.90 7.35
CA TRP A 56 -8.79 11.39 6.10
C TRP A 56 -8.19 10.26 5.24
N LEU A 57 -8.16 9.02 5.75
CA LEU A 57 -7.87 7.82 4.97
C LEU A 57 -9.06 6.87 5.00
N CYS A 58 -9.21 6.08 3.94
CA CYS A 58 -10.24 5.03 3.84
C CYS A 58 -11.65 5.58 4.11
N ASN A 59 -11.95 6.75 3.55
CA ASN A 59 -13.21 7.46 3.80
C ASN A 59 -14.30 7.14 2.78
N ARG A 60 -14.06 6.20 1.89
CA ARG A 60 -15.06 5.61 0.98
C ARG A 60 -15.29 4.16 1.37
N GLU A 61 -16.46 3.63 1.04
CA GLU A 61 -16.82 2.26 1.35
C GLU A 61 -17.57 1.63 0.18
N GLY A 62 -17.21 0.39 -0.14
CA GLY A 62 -17.89 -0.39 -1.16
C GLY A 62 -17.51 -1.86 -1.02
N GLY A 63 -18.49 -2.78 -1.18
CA GLY A 63 -18.26 -4.21 -1.13
C GLY A 63 -17.68 -4.71 0.19
N GLY A 64 -17.90 -4.01 1.29
CA GLY A 64 -17.36 -4.36 2.61
C GLY A 64 -15.92 -3.89 2.86
N ILE A 65 -15.37 -3.07 1.98
CA ILE A 65 -14.02 -2.55 2.07
C ILE A 65 -14.07 -1.04 2.20
N LYS A 66 -13.27 -0.48 3.12
CA LYS A 66 -13.06 0.96 3.19
C LYS A 66 -11.78 1.29 2.41
N TYR A 67 -11.82 2.36 1.63
CA TYR A 67 -10.73 2.67 0.70
C TYR A 67 -10.69 4.14 0.32
N GLY A 68 -9.61 4.55 -0.32
CA GLY A 68 -9.50 5.85 -0.95
C GLY A 68 -8.09 6.15 -1.45
N ARG A 69 -8.02 6.95 -2.51
CA ARG A 69 -6.76 7.51 -2.98
C ARG A 69 -6.50 8.80 -2.25
N ILE A 70 -5.38 8.86 -1.52
CA ILE A 70 -5.00 10.06 -0.78
C ILE A 70 -4.12 11.00 -1.62
N PHE A 71 -3.26 10.45 -2.47
CA PHE A 71 -2.39 11.25 -3.35
C PHE A 71 -2.50 10.74 -4.78
N LYS A 72 -2.80 11.67 -5.70
CA LYS A 72 -2.75 11.43 -7.13
C LYS A 72 -1.29 11.35 -7.59
N PRO A 73 -1.00 10.69 -8.74
CA PRO A 73 0.36 10.68 -9.26
C PRO A 73 0.87 12.10 -9.49
N ALA A 74 2.04 12.40 -8.93
CA ALA A 74 2.66 13.72 -9.08
C ALA A 74 4.18 13.60 -8.87
N ALA A 75 4.90 14.64 -9.29
CA ALA A 75 6.36 14.66 -9.22
C ALA A 75 6.90 14.59 -7.78
N ASP A 76 6.17 15.08 -6.80
CA ASP A 76 6.59 15.11 -5.39
C ASP A 76 6.63 13.72 -4.74
N LEU A 77 5.93 12.73 -5.31
CA LEU A 77 6.07 11.32 -4.97
C LEU A 77 6.56 10.50 -6.15
N HIS A 78 7.32 11.13 -7.04
CA HIS A 78 8.05 10.48 -8.13
C HIS A 78 7.15 9.67 -9.06
N GLY A 79 5.94 10.16 -9.30
CA GLY A 79 4.97 9.56 -10.22
C GLY A 79 4.11 8.46 -9.61
N PHE A 80 4.30 8.12 -8.35
CA PHE A 80 3.43 7.15 -7.67
C PHE A 80 2.16 7.81 -7.17
N SER A 81 1.03 7.13 -7.32
CA SER A 81 -0.17 7.42 -6.53
C SER A 81 -0.12 6.65 -5.21
N VAL A 82 -0.92 7.10 -4.25
CA VAL A 82 -1.04 6.43 -2.95
C VAL A 82 -2.52 6.17 -2.66
N ASP A 83 -2.86 4.90 -2.56
CA ASP A 83 -4.17 4.43 -2.12
C ASP A 83 -4.00 3.66 -0.82
N VAL A 84 -4.99 3.71 0.06
CA VAL A 84 -5.01 2.89 1.27
C VAL A 84 -6.35 2.18 1.36
N VAL A 85 -6.31 0.90 1.71
CA VAL A 85 -7.51 0.09 1.95
C VAL A 85 -7.50 -0.45 3.37
N ASP A 86 -8.69 -0.61 3.94
CA ASP A 86 -8.94 -1.19 5.26
C ASP A 86 -9.85 -2.40 5.06
N MET A 87 -9.29 -3.57 5.27
CA MET A 87 -9.93 -4.84 4.95
C MET A 87 -9.93 -5.79 6.15
N VAL A 88 -11.04 -6.48 6.36
CA VAL A 88 -11.22 -7.46 7.44
C VAL A 88 -11.72 -8.77 6.82
N ASP A 89 -10.87 -9.79 6.78
CA ASP A 89 -11.22 -11.14 6.30
C ASP A 89 -12.04 -11.09 5.00
N ILE A 90 -11.53 -10.45 3.98
CA ILE A 90 -12.26 -10.21 2.74
C ILE A 90 -11.35 -10.22 1.52
N ALA A 91 -11.89 -10.64 0.38
CA ALA A 91 -11.26 -10.50 -0.92
C ALA A 91 -11.83 -9.27 -1.62
N GLY A 92 -10.93 -8.43 -2.12
CA GLY A 92 -11.31 -7.27 -2.93
C GLY A 92 -11.55 -7.64 -4.40
N PRO A 93 -11.91 -6.65 -5.24
CA PRO A 93 -12.15 -6.90 -6.65
C PRO A 93 -10.86 -7.26 -7.38
N HIS A 94 -10.96 -8.19 -8.32
CA HIS A 94 -9.83 -8.57 -9.16
C HIS A 94 -9.38 -7.37 -10.00
N HIS A 95 -8.06 -7.14 -10.07
CA HIS A 95 -7.49 -6.08 -10.86
C HIS A 95 -6.11 -6.45 -11.41
N SER A 96 -5.70 -5.74 -12.45
CA SER A 96 -4.37 -5.85 -13.01
C SER A 96 -3.58 -4.56 -12.81
N HIS A 97 -2.25 -4.70 -12.85
CA HIS A 97 -1.31 -3.61 -12.63
C HIS A 97 -0.47 -3.42 -13.91
N PRO A 98 -0.87 -2.54 -14.84
CA PRO A 98 -0.10 -2.35 -16.08
C PRO A 98 1.37 -2.01 -15.85
N GLN A 99 1.66 -1.21 -14.82
CA GLN A 99 3.02 -0.80 -14.45
C GLN A 99 3.56 -1.50 -13.21
N GLY A 100 2.80 -2.47 -12.66
CA GLY A 100 3.11 -3.09 -11.39
C GLY A 100 2.49 -2.37 -10.21
N GLU A 101 2.70 -2.90 -9.02
CA GLU A 101 2.15 -2.36 -7.76
C GLU A 101 3.10 -2.69 -6.62
N ILE A 102 3.26 -1.74 -5.70
CA ILE A 102 4.05 -1.94 -4.48
C ILE A 102 3.11 -1.73 -3.30
N ASP A 103 2.94 -2.77 -2.48
CA ASP A 103 1.98 -2.76 -1.37
C ASP A 103 2.70 -2.86 -0.03
N LEU A 104 2.25 -2.06 0.93
CA LEU A 104 2.69 -2.18 2.32
C LEU A 104 1.56 -2.77 3.15
N VAL A 105 1.82 -3.93 3.74
CA VAL A 105 0.88 -4.64 4.61
C VAL A 105 1.08 -4.19 6.04
N MET A 106 0.03 -3.63 6.65
CA MET A 106 0.04 -3.14 8.02
C MET A 106 -1.08 -3.83 8.82
N PRO A 107 -0.81 -5.01 9.40
CA PRO A 107 -1.81 -5.71 10.19
C PRO A 107 -2.28 -4.87 11.38
N MET A 108 -3.59 -4.82 11.59
CA MET A 108 -4.21 -4.22 12.76
C MET A 108 -4.43 -5.27 13.85
N ASP A 109 -4.61 -6.51 13.44
CA ASP A 109 -4.65 -7.68 14.32
C ASP A 109 -3.38 -8.48 14.13
N GLY A 110 -2.86 -9.10 15.16
CA GLY A 110 -1.51 -9.65 15.19
C GLY A 110 -1.20 -10.78 14.22
N GLY A 111 -2.18 -11.36 13.54
CA GLY A 111 -1.95 -12.44 12.59
C GLY A 111 -2.48 -12.17 11.19
N ALA A 112 -2.96 -10.95 10.92
CA ALA A 112 -3.56 -10.64 9.63
C ALA A 112 -2.53 -10.75 8.50
N LEU A 113 -2.97 -11.32 7.38
CA LEU A 113 -2.16 -11.53 6.18
C LEU A 113 -2.82 -10.85 4.98
N PHE A 114 -1.99 -10.40 4.04
CA PHE A 114 -2.43 -9.90 2.74
C PHE A 114 -1.82 -10.76 1.64
N ASP A 115 -2.67 -11.42 0.85
CA ASP A 115 -2.24 -12.41 -0.16
C ASP A 115 -1.29 -13.44 0.44
N GLY A 116 -1.54 -13.84 1.70
CA GLY A 116 -0.71 -14.78 2.44
C GLY A 116 0.58 -14.20 3.01
N ARG A 117 0.81 -12.90 2.88
CA ARG A 117 2.03 -12.21 3.34
C ARG A 117 1.77 -11.49 4.66
N PRO A 118 2.71 -11.54 5.62
CA PRO A 118 2.61 -10.81 6.88
C PRO A 118 2.97 -9.33 6.70
N ALA A 119 3.09 -8.60 7.82
CA ALA A 119 3.55 -7.21 7.81
C ALA A 119 4.78 -7.04 6.94
N GLY A 120 4.80 -5.98 6.16
CA GLY A 120 5.91 -5.66 5.25
C GLY A 120 5.46 -5.37 3.84
N TRP A 121 6.43 -5.35 2.92
CA TRP A 121 6.23 -4.97 1.53
C TRP A 121 6.03 -6.17 0.63
N VAL A 122 5.18 -5.99 -0.38
CA VAL A 122 4.96 -6.95 -1.46
C VAL A 122 5.09 -6.21 -2.79
N VAL A 123 5.87 -6.73 -3.71
CA VAL A 123 6.06 -6.13 -5.04
C VAL A 123 5.43 -7.02 -6.09
N TYR A 124 4.54 -6.45 -6.88
CA TYR A 124 3.90 -7.08 -8.03
C TYR A 124 4.47 -6.48 -9.31
N GLY A 125 4.95 -7.32 -10.23
CA GLY A 125 5.56 -6.86 -11.47
C GLY A 125 4.57 -6.27 -12.47
N PRO A 126 5.06 -5.54 -13.49
CA PRO A 126 4.21 -5.00 -14.54
C PRO A 126 3.41 -6.10 -15.26
N GLY A 127 2.14 -5.83 -15.51
CA GLY A 127 1.23 -6.78 -16.17
C GLY A 127 0.66 -7.85 -15.26
N SER A 128 1.01 -7.86 -13.98
CA SER A 128 0.46 -8.82 -13.01
C SER A 128 -0.98 -8.49 -12.67
N ALA A 129 -1.70 -9.49 -12.15
CA ALA A 129 -3.07 -9.36 -11.72
C ALA A 129 -3.32 -10.24 -10.49
N HIS A 130 -4.23 -9.81 -9.64
CA HIS A 130 -4.64 -10.59 -8.47
C HIS A 130 -6.01 -10.15 -7.96
N ARG A 131 -6.52 -10.94 -7.02
CA ARG A 131 -7.66 -10.57 -6.18
C ARG A 131 -7.09 -10.27 -4.79
N PRO A 132 -6.94 -8.99 -4.40
CA PRO A 132 -6.32 -8.67 -3.11
C PRO A 132 -7.15 -9.24 -1.97
N THR A 133 -6.52 -9.99 -1.08
CA THR A 133 -7.24 -10.74 -0.05
C THR A 133 -6.55 -10.55 1.30
N VAL A 134 -7.31 -10.05 2.28
CA VAL A 134 -6.88 -10.03 3.69
C VAL A 134 -7.53 -11.21 4.40
N SER A 135 -6.72 -11.96 5.12
CA SER A 135 -7.16 -13.11 5.90
C SER A 135 -6.64 -13.02 7.34
N GLN A 136 -7.27 -13.77 8.25
CA GLN A 136 -6.89 -13.89 9.66
C GLN A 136 -6.94 -12.57 10.42
N GLY A 137 -7.89 -11.69 10.06
CA GLY A 137 -8.15 -10.46 10.78
C GLY A 137 -8.18 -9.23 9.88
N ARG A 138 -7.77 -8.09 10.44
CA ARG A 138 -7.83 -6.78 9.80
C ARG A 138 -6.44 -6.28 9.46
N ALA A 139 -6.29 -5.74 8.27
CA ALA A 139 -5.07 -5.05 7.85
C ALA A 139 -5.41 -3.77 7.07
N LEU A 140 -4.55 -2.77 7.23
CA LEU A 140 -4.45 -1.66 6.30
C LEU A 140 -3.41 -2.03 5.25
N VAL A 141 -3.68 -1.74 4.00
CA VAL A 141 -2.71 -1.94 2.92
C VAL A 141 -2.57 -0.65 2.13
N LEU A 142 -1.34 -0.16 2.03
CA LEU A 142 -1.03 1.04 1.26
C LEU A 142 -0.49 0.60 -0.10
N TYR A 143 -1.07 1.15 -1.17
CA TYR A 143 -0.67 0.87 -2.55
C TYR A 143 0.10 2.04 -3.13
N LEU A 144 1.32 1.77 -3.61
CA LEU A 144 2.06 2.68 -4.48
C LEU A 144 1.89 2.18 -5.91
N LEU A 145 1.21 2.97 -6.73
CA LEU A 145 0.94 2.63 -8.12
C LEU A 145 1.70 3.57 -9.05
N PRO A 146 2.65 3.06 -9.86
CA PRO A 146 3.31 3.90 -10.86
C PRO A 146 2.28 4.50 -11.81
N ALA A 147 2.33 5.81 -12.00
CA ALA A 147 1.37 6.58 -12.80
C ALA A 147 -0.10 6.41 -12.37
N GLY A 148 -0.35 5.83 -11.19
CA GLY A 148 -1.69 5.57 -10.70
C GLY A 148 -2.46 4.50 -11.46
N GLU A 149 -1.78 3.70 -12.27
CA GLU A 149 -2.43 2.76 -13.17
C GLU A 149 -2.91 1.49 -12.47
N ILE A 150 -4.20 1.26 -12.52
CA ILE A 150 -4.86 0.05 -12.05
C ILE A 150 -6.07 -0.21 -12.94
N VAL A 151 -6.29 -1.47 -13.31
CA VAL A 151 -7.41 -1.86 -14.17
C VAL A 151 -8.22 -2.93 -13.45
N PHE A 152 -9.44 -2.57 -13.08
CA PHE A 152 -10.36 -3.53 -12.47
C PHE A 152 -10.91 -4.47 -13.55
N THR A 153 -10.79 -5.77 -13.30
CA THR A 153 -11.17 -6.82 -14.23
C THR A 153 -12.22 -7.75 -13.61
N ARG A 154 -12.82 -8.60 -14.42
CA ARG A 154 -13.83 -9.54 -13.94
C ARG A 154 -13.30 -10.96 -13.87
#